data_6e55a7a8adcf17e0bca06edccf842cda
#
_entry.id   6e55a7a8adcf17e0bca06edccf842cda
#
_cell.length_a   1.000
_cell.length_b   1.000
_cell.length_c   1.000
_cell.angle_alpha   90.00
_cell.angle_beta   90.00
_cell.angle_gamma   90.00
#
_symmetry.space_group_name_H-M   'P 1'
#
loop_
_entity.id
_entity.type
_entity.pdbx_description
1 polymer ?
#
loop_
_entity_poly.entity_id
_entity_poly.type
_entity_poly.pdbx_seq_one_letter_code
_entity_poly.pdbx_strand_id
1 'polypeptide(L)'
;MKSGFLTCILAAVSALRFATSVAAQSDNSGVEIRGQTVRVIPIAISGFPDEVRKILEFDLYVVGFDLASAKPQYQLSGTAQDEIRGTLADATSQQAIFSRAYPGGSTRAQAHALANDVVKSLLQLPGIAQTKIAFRNLPGQRNAKGETVSEVWASDYDGANGVALTADNSISFGPNWVPGQLRLFYTSFRAARPEIYLQDLRSGDRTRVISFPGTSSSPAVSPDGRRMAMVLSRSGSPDIWIANVDGTDLRQLTKTKELEASPCWSPDGRTLCFTSAESGRPSLYTLPASGGTMKRLNTGGVTQCTEPDWSPDGKQIAFTRAAGEFTIYVMPATGGSAEAIAPGEDPSWSPNSRTLVFTRRVGVERRLSLLDVPSRHVKDLSRISGSCSQPSWAR
;
A
#
# COMPACT_ATOMS: atom_id res chain seq x y z
N MET A 1 -30.74 11.14 20.90
CA MET A 1 -30.48 11.06 19.48
C MET A 1 -29.03 11.52 19.19
N LYS A 2 -27.97 10.83 19.69
CA LYS A 2 -26.56 11.19 19.48
C LYS A 2 -25.61 9.97 19.37
N SER A 3 -26.13 8.77 19.12
CA SER A 3 -25.29 7.55 19.02
C SER A 3 -25.20 6.91 17.63
N GLY A 4 -25.86 7.48 16.61
CA GLY A 4 -25.92 6.88 15.27
C GLY A 4 -24.80 7.27 14.30
N PHE A 5 -24.07 8.35 14.57
CA PHE A 5 -23.11 8.91 13.60
C PHE A 5 -21.69 8.29 13.63
N LEU A 6 -21.35 7.69 14.78
CA LEU A 6 -20.02 7.05 14.90
C LEU A 6 -19.96 5.68 14.20
N THR A 7 -21.13 5.08 13.96
CA THR A 7 -21.27 3.74 13.36
C THR A 7 -21.12 3.75 11.83
N CYS A 8 -21.38 4.87 11.16
CA CYS A 8 -21.33 4.92 9.69
C CYS A 8 -19.91 4.97 9.10
N ILE A 9 -18.94 5.56 9.79
CA ILE A 9 -17.55 5.59 9.27
C ILE A 9 -16.82 4.26 9.53
N LEU A 10 -17.22 3.55 10.60
CA LEU A 10 -16.76 2.18 10.89
C LEU A 10 -17.63 1.11 10.18
N ALA A 11 -18.89 1.42 9.83
CA ALA A 11 -19.84 0.47 9.25
C ALA A 11 -19.74 0.32 7.72
N ALA A 12 -19.03 1.19 7.02
CA ALA A 12 -18.66 0.91 5.62
C ALA A 12 -17.69 -0.28 5.50
N VAL A 13 -17.17 -0.77 6.63
CA VAL A 13 -16.20 -1.88 6.73
C VAL A 13 -16.75 -3.12 7.46
N SER A 14 -17.96 -3.08 8.08
CA SER A 14 -18.38 -4.15 8.99
C SER A 14 -19.87 -4.43 9.04
N ALA A 15 -20.51 -4.77 7.93
CA ALA A 15 -21.85 -5.38 7.99
C ALA A 15 -22.10 -6.28 6.77
N LEU A 16 -21.77 -7.56 6.88
CA LEU A 16 -22.70 -8.66 6.56
C LEU A 16 -22.15 -9.96 7.13
N ARG A 17 -22.74 -10.45 8.23
CA ARG A 17 -22.59 -11.83 8.66
C ARG A 17 -23.63 -12.66 7.90
N PHE A 18 -23.18 -13.60 7.08
CA PHE A 18 -23.86 -14.87 6.86
C PHE A 18 -22.82 -15.97 6.73
N ALA A 19 -22.97 -16.97 7.59
CA ALA A 19 -22.18 -18.17 7.59
C ALA A 19 -22.68 -19.13 6.48
N THR A 20 -21.76 -19.61 5.65
CA THR A 20 -21.81 -20.94 5.07
C THR A 20 -20.40 -21.45 4.87
N SER A 21 -20.13 -22.57 5.52
CA SER A 21 -18.90 -23.34 5.40
C SER A 21 -18.80 -23.98 4.03
N VAL A 22 -17.72 -23.70 3.27
CA VAL A 22 -17.27 -24.55 2.18
C VAL A 22 -15.77 -24.74 2.32
N ALA A 23 -15.37 -26.02 2.33
CA ALA A 23 -14.00 -26.46 2.44
C ALA A 23 -13.16 -25.96 1.28
N ALA A 24 -11.97 -25.41 1.60
CA ALA A 24 -10.99 -25.00 0.62
C ALA A 24 -10.27 -26.24 0.08
N GLN A 25 -10.57 -26.60 -1.15
CA GLN A 25 -9.67 -27.39 -1.99
C GLN A 25 -8.69 -26.44 -2.69
N SER A 26 -7.41 -26.75 -2.59
CA SER A 26 -6.34 -26.08 -3.34
C SER A 26 -6.39 -26.59 -4.78
N ASP A 27 -6.97 -25.82 -5.67
CA ASP A 27 -6.86 -26.06 -7.11
C ASP A 27 -5.92 -25.05 -7.73
N ASN A 28 -4.81 -25.59 -8.20
CA ASN A 28 -3.81 -24.92 -9.03
C ASN A 28 -4.30 -24.94 -10.49
N SER A 29 -5.45 -24.35 -10.78
CA SER A 29 -5.95 -24.19 -12.15
C SER A 29 -5.58 -22.82 -12.67
N GLY A 30 -4.69 -22.79 -13.67
CA GLY A 30 -4.27 -21.60 -14.37
C GLY A 30 -5.46 -20.82 -14.93
N VAL A 31 -5.63 -19.58 -14.46
CA VAL A 31 -6.56 -18.63 -15.05
C VAL A 31 -5.92 -18.12 -16.34
N GLU A 32 -6.50 -18.49 -17.50
CA GLU A 32 -6.15 -17.90 -18.80
C GLU A 32 -6.49 -16.41 -18.80
N ILE A 33 -5.47 -15.55 -18.79
CA ILE A 33 -5.60 -14.10 -18.94
C ILE A 33 -5.62 -13.78 -20.43
N ARG A 34 -6.72 -13.24 -20.92
CA ARG A 34 -6.80 -12.71 -22.29
C ARG A 34 -5.81 -11.54 -22.46
N GLY A 35 -4.74 -11.76 -23.21
CA GLY A 35 -4.16 -10.73 -24.06
C GLY A 35 -2.81 -10.12 -23.70
N GLN A 36 -2.08 -10.53 -22.66
CA GLN A 36 -0.63 -10.26 -22.57
C GLN A 36 0.05 -11.41 -21.85
N THR A 37 0.92 -12.14 -22.55
CA THR A 37 1.86 -13.09 -21.94
C THR A 37 2.84 -12.30 -21.10
N VAL A 38 2.59 -12.19 -19.80
CA VAL A 38 3.58 -11.60 -18.89
C VAL A 38 4.80 -12.50 -18.87
N ARG A 39 5.90 -12.03 -19.41
CA ARG A 39 7.15 -12.77 -19.41
C ARG A 39 7.74 -12.73 -18.00
N VAL A 40 7.44 -13.75 -17.21
CA VAL A 40 8.12 -14.01 -15.94
C VAL A 40 9.57 -14.35 -16.26
N ILE A 41 10.53 -13.75 -15.57
CA ILE A 41 11.97 -13.93 -15.84
C ILE A 41 12.50 -15.06 -14.97
N PRO A 42 12.89 -16.24 -15.55
CA PRO A 42 13.45 -17.33 -14.80
C PRO A 42 14.87 -17.01 -14.34
N ILE A 43 15.14 -17.13 -13.02
CA ILE A 43 16.45 -16.88 -12.42
C ILE A 43 16.79 -17.97 -11.41
N ALA A 44 18.02 -18.46 -11.43
CA ALA A 44 18.55 -19.36 -10.41
C ALA A 44 19.49 -18.62 -9.46
N ILE A 45 19.49 -19.04 -8.18
CA ILE A 45 20.34 -18.46 -7.12
C ILE A 45 21.22 -19.55 -6.54
N SER A 46 22.54 -19.31 -6.45
CA SER A 46 23.50 -20.30 -5.94
C SER A 46 24.69 -19.65 -5.23
N GLY A 47 25.42 -20.45 -4.45
CA GLY A 47 26.68 -20.05 -3.79
C GLY A 47 26.52 -19.22 -2.51
N PHE A 48 25.33 -18.72 -2.20
CA PHE A 48 25.06 -17.94 -0.99
C PHE A 48 24.70 -18.84 0.20
N PRO A 49 25.03 -18.44 1.45
CA PRO A 49 24.50 -19.04 2.65
C PRO A 49 22.97 -18.98 2.68
N ASP A 50 22.34 -19.91 3.37
CA ASP A 50 20.87 -20.05 3.43
C ASP A 50 20.14 -18.77 3.86
N GLU A 51 20.68 -18.01 4.80
CA GLU A 51 20.10 -16.74 5.26
C GLU A 51 20.02 -15.73 4.10
N VAL A 52 21.11 -15.52 3.40
CA VAL A 52 21.21 -14.59 2.27
C VAL A 52 20.32 -15.06 1.12
N ARG A 53 20.37 -16.36 0.81
CA ARG A 53 19.58 -16.96 -0.25
C ARG A 53 18.08 -16.74 -0.02
N LYS A 54 17.56 -16.96 1.21
CA LYS A 54 16.15 -16.72 1.54
C LYS A 54 15.73 -15.26 1.37
N ILE A 55 16.61 -14.30 1.66
CA ILE A 55 16.36 -12.89 1.44
C ILE A 55 16.25 -12.60 -0.05
N LEU A 56 17.24 -13.05 -0.84
CA LEU A 56 17.25 -12.87 -2.29
C LEU A 56 16.02 -13.53 -2.98
N GLU A 57 15.68 -14.75 -2.55
CA GLU A 57 14.49 -15.45 -3.04
C GLU A 57 13.22 -14.65 -2.77
N PHE A 58 13.05 -14.10 -1.55
CA PHE A 58 11.92 -13.26 -1.23
C PHE A 58 11.89 -12.00 -2.11
N ASP A 59 13.00 -11.26 -2.16
CA ASP A 59 13.11 -9.98 -2.86
C ASP A 59 12.82 -10.11 -4.37
N LEU A 60 13.34 -11.17 -4.99
CA LEU A 60 13.14 -11.42 -6.41
C LEU A 60 11.73 -11.97 -6.71
N TYR A 61 11.20 -12.85 -5.85
CA TYR A 61 9.84 -13.37 -6.03
C TYR A 61 8.77 -12.27 -6.02
N VAL A 62 8.87 -11.33 -5.09
CA VAL A 62 7.86 -10.25 -4.94
C VAL A 62 7.90 -9.18 -6.02
N VAL A 63 8.88 -9.22 -6.91
CA VAL A 63 8.97 -8.40 -8.11
C VAL A 63 8.86 -9.23 -9.41
N GLY A 64 8.36 -10.46 -9.29
CA GLY A 64 7.88 -11.27 -10.41
C GLY A 64 8.93 -12.15 -11.09
N PHE A 65 10.07 -12.47 -10.44
CA PHE A 65 10.99 -13.47 -10.96
C PHE A 65 10.48 -14.90 -10.69
N ASP A 66 10.73 -15.81 -11.63
CA ASP A 66 10.49 -17.24 -11.47
C ASP A 66 11.74 -17.93 -10.93
N LEU A 67 11.65 -18.38 -9.68
CA LEU A 67 12.73 -19.06 -8.97
C LEU A 67 12.66 -20.60 -9.08
N ALA A 68 11.56 -21.13 -9.63
CA ALA A 68 11.28 -22.55 -9.70
C ALA A 68 11.58 -23.16 -11.08
N SER A 69 11.91 -22.34 -12.07
CA SER A 69 12.16 -22.80 -13.44
C SER A 69 13.36 -23.74 -13.52
N ALA A 70 13.16 -24.92 -14.13
CA ALA A 70 14.24 -25.85 -14.44
C ALA A 70 15.22 -25.34 -15.53
N LYS A 71 14.84 -24.28 -16.24
CA LYS A 71 15.64 -23.64 -17.30
C LYS A 71 15.77 -22.15 -17.01
N PRO A 72 16.64 -21.74 -16.07
CA PRO A 72 16.85 -20.33 -15.77
C PRO A 72 17.40 -19.59 -16.98
N GLN A 73 16.93 -18.38 -17.20
CA GLN A 73 17.50 -17.47 -18.20
C GLN A 73 18.73 -16.74 -17.62
N TYR A 74 18.71 -16.51 -16.31
CA TYR A 74 19.80 -15.84 -15.60
C TYR A 74 20.25 -16.65 -14.39
N GLN A 75 21.54 -16.49 -14.06
CA GLN A 75 22.15 -17.07 -12.87
C GLN A 75 22.67 -15.96 -11.97
N LEU A 76 22.17 -15.92 -10.72
CA LEU A 76 22.71 -15.09 -9.65
C LEU A 76 23.56 -15.98 -8.74
N SER A 77 24.86 -15.76 -8.70
CA SER A 77 25.79 -16.51 -7.86
C SER A 77 26.66 -15.61 -7.00
N GLY A 78 27.16 -16.13 -5.89
CA GLY A 78 28.02 -15.31 -5.05
C GLY A 78 28.37 -15.94 -3.71
N THR A 79 29.01 -15.15 -2.86
CA THR A 79 29.46 -15.51 -1.51
C THR A 79 29.07 -14.44 -0.50
N ALA A 80 29.04 -14.81 0.79
CA ALA A 80 28.83 -13.89 1.89
C ALA A 80 29.70 -14.32 3.06
N GLN A 81 30.89 -13.73 3.15
CA GLN A 81 31.80 -13.87 4.29
C GLN A 81 31.84 -12.57 5.08
N ASP A 82 32.77 -11.67 4.79
CA ASP A 82 32.84 -10.33 5.39
C ASP A 82 31.88 -9.34 4.70
N GLU A 83 31.64 -9.56 3.41
CA GLU A 83 30.69 -8.80 2.58
C GLU A 83 30.00 -9.74 1.59
N ILE A 84 28.84 -9.33 1.09
CA ILE A 84 28.20 -10.04 -0.02
C ILE A 84 28.90 -9.66 -1.33
N ARG A 85 29.32 -10.67 -2.08
CA ARG A 85 29.78 -10.54 -3.47
C ARG A 85 28.82 -11.30 -4.35
N GLY A 86 28.23 -10.61 -5.33
CA GLY A 86 27.23 -11.19 -6.23
C GLY A 86 27.59 -10.97 -7.69
N THR A 87 27.40 -12.00 -8.49
CA THR A 87 27.54 -11.97 -9.95
C THR A 87 26.22 -12.40 -10.58
N LEU A 88 25.67 -11.55 -11.45
CA LEU A 88 24.54 -11.87 -12.30
C LEU A 88 25.07 -12.15 -13.70
N ALA A 89 24.72 -13.29 -14.27
CA ALA A 89 25.13 -13.70 -15.61
C ALA A 89 23.94 -14.26 -16.41
N ASP A 90 24.03 -14.19 -17.73
CA ASP A 90 23.16 -14.96 -18.62
C ASP A 90 23.46 -16.46 -18.47
N ALA A 91 22.45 -17.27 -18.23
CA ALA A 91 22.62 -18.68 -17.89
C ALA A 91 23.12 -19.53 -19.08
N THR A 92 22.92 -19.08 -20.31
CA THR A 92 23.30 -19.80 -21.52
C THR A 92 24.73 -19.44 -21.97
N SER A 93 25.01 -18.13 -22.10
CA SER A 93 26.29 -17.63 -22.57
C SER A 93 27.33 -17.55 -21.46
N GLN A 94 26.93 -17.63 -20.20
CA GLN A 94 27.75 -17.41 -19.00
C GLN A 94 28.37 -16.00 -18.95
N GLN A 95 27.93 -15.09 -19.80
CA GLN A 95 28.41 -13.72 -19.81
C GLN A 95 27.89 -12.96 -18.59
N ALA A 96 28.77 -12.39 -17.79
CA ALA A 96 28.42 -11.57 -16.66
C ALA A 96 27.74 -10.26 -17.10
N ILE A 97 26.58 -9.97 -16.53
CA ILE A 97 25.88 -8.70 -16.66
C ILE A 97 26.48 -7.70 -15.68
N PHE A 98 26.71 -8.15 -14.44
CA PHE A 98 27.53 -7.44 -13.46
C PHE A 98 28.19 -8.41 -12.47
N SER A 99 29.28 -7.93 -11.84
CA SER A 99 29.87 -8.54 -10.65
C SER A 99 30.21 -7.43 -9.67
N ARG A 100 29.66 -7.51 -8.44
CA ARG A 100 29.75 -6.43 -7.44
C ARG A 100 29.93 -6.96 -6.03
N ALA A 101 30.60 -6.13 -5.21
CA ALA A 101 30.71 -6.30 -3.78
C ALA A 101 29.79 -5.27 -3.08
N TYR A 102 29.20 -5.66 -1.95
CA TYR A 102 28.28 -4.85 -1.16
C TYR A 102 28.83 -4.67 0.26
N PRO A 103 29.79 -3.74 0.45
CA PRO A 103 30.41 -3.50 1.76
C PRO A 103 29.50 -2.70 2.68
N GLY A 104 29.70 -2.88 3.98
CA GLY A 104 29.05 -2.09 5.03
C GLY A 104 27.60 -2.48 5.32
N GLY A 105 27.08 -2.02 6.46
CA GLY A 105 25.75 -2.36 6.92
C GLY A 105 25.62 -3.82 7.38
N SER A 106 24.39 -4.28 7.57
CA SER A 106 24.11 -5.68 7.92
C SER A 106 24.11 -6.57 6.67
N THR A 107 24.36 -7.88 6.84
CA THR A 107 24.21 -8.90 5.77
C THR A 107 22.86 -8.79 5.06
N ARG A 108 21.80 -8.51 5.81
CA ARG A 108 20.47 -8.27 5.27
C ARG A 108 20.43 -7.04 4.34
N ALA A 109 21.00 -5.91 4.76
CA ALA A 109 21.05 -4.69 3.93
C ALA A 109 21.84 -4.90 2.64
N GLN A 110 22.93 -5.67 2.70
CA GLN A 110 23.75 -6.05 1.56
C GLN A 110 22.98 -6.96 0.58
N ALA A 111 22.22 -7.95 1.09
CA ALA A 111 21.39 -8.83 0.28
C ALA A 111 20.30 -8.03 -0.46
N HIS A 112 19.62 -7.12 0.22
CA HIS A 112 18.63 -6.24 -0.40
C HIS A 112 19.24 -5.31 -1.47
N ALA A 113 20.47 -4.82 -1.24
CA ALA A 113 21.17 -4.01 -2.24
C ALA A 113 21.51 -4.83 -3.51
N LEU A 114 21.97 -6.07 -3.35
CA LEU A 114 22.19 -7.00 -4.46
C LEU A 114 20.87 -7.27 -5.22
N ALA A 115 19.78 -7.58 -4.53
CA ALA A 115 18.48 -7.80 -5.15
C ALA A 115 18.02 -6.57 -5.95
N ASN A 116 18.18 -5.37 -5.39
CA ASN A 116 17.85 -4.12 -6.07
C ASN A 116 18.65 -3.93 -7.37
N ASP A 117 19.93 -4.29 -7.37
CA ASP A 117 20.76 -4.23 -8.58
C ASP A 117 20.33 -5.25 -9.65
N VAL A 118 19.90 -6.45 -9.25
CA VAL A 118 19.31 -7.44 -10.17
C VAL A 118 18.05 -6.86 -10.82
N VAL A 119 17.12 -6.32 -10.00
CA VAL A 119 15.89 -5.68 -10.48
C VAL A 119 16.19 -4.55 -11.45
N LYS A 120 17.12 -3.66 -11.10
CA LYS A 120 17.53 -2.54 -11.95
C LYS A 120 18.11 -3.03 -13.28
N SER A 121 18.94 -4.08 -13.25
CA SER A 121 19.61 -4.58 -14.45
C SER A 121 18.66 -5.29 -15.41
N LEU A 122 17.71 -6.07 -14.89
CA LEU A 122 16.83 -6.91 -15.72
C LEU A 122 15.47 -6.28 -16.03
N LEU A 123 14.91 -5.51 -15.11
CA LEU A 123 13.60 -4.87 -15.28
C LEU A 123 13.68 -3.38 -15.62
N GLN A 124 14.86 -2.74 -15.49
CA GLN A 124 15.06 -1.30 -15.66
C GLN A 124 14.17 -0.46 -14.71
N LEU A 125 13.84 -1.01 -13.55
CA LEU A 125 13.02 -0.40 -12.51
C LEU A 125 13.84 -0.18 -11.25
N PRO A 126 13.45 0.80 -10.40
CA PRO A 126 14.05 0.91 -9.07
C PRO A 126 13.72 -0.33 -8.23
N GLY A 127 14.70 -0.80 -7.45
CA GLY A 127 14.46 -1.85 -6.48
C GLY A 127 13.64 -1.33 -5.29
N ILE A 128 12.92 -2.23 -4.63
CA ILE A 128 12.05 -1.92 -3.49
C ILE A 128 12.55 -2.53 -2.17
N ALA A 129 13.59 -3.34 -2.21
CA ALA A 129 14.02 -4.14 -1.07
C ALA A 129 14.54 -3.34 0.15
N GLN A 130 14.79 -2.05 0.00
CA GLN A 130 15.22 -1.15 1.09
C GLN A 130 14.17 -0.09 1.44
N THR A 131 12.92 -0.29 1.04
CA THR A 131 11.81 0.62 1.33
C THR A 131 11.07 0.23 2.62
N LYS A 132 10.16 1.07 3.05
CA LYS A 132 9.35 0.86 4.26
C LYS A 132 7.86 0.90 3.94
N ILE A 133 7.09 0.21 4.80
CA ILE A 133 5.63 0.28 4.82
C ILE A 133 5.17 0.75 6.20
N ALA A 134 4.09 1.51 6.24
CA ALA A 134 3.35 1.81 7.45
C ALA A 134 1.95 1.23 7.35
N PHE A 135 1.34 0.86 8.45
CA PHE A 135 0.05 0.18 8.45
C PHE A 135 -0.66 0.34 9.79
N ARG A 136 -1.96 0.09 9.78
CA ARG A 136 -2.76 -0.08 10.98
C ARG A 136 -2.61 -1.50 11.51
N ASN A 137 -2.37 -1.65 12.81
CA ASN A 137 -2.35 -2.93 13.51
C ASN A 137 -3.40 -2.93 14.62
N LEU A 138 -4.19 -4.00 14.72
CA LEU A 138 -5.12 -4.27 15.82
C LEU A 138 -4.50 -5.32 16.74
N PRO A 139 -3.99 -4.93 17.89
CA PRO A 139 -3.35 -5.88 18.83
C PRO A 139 -4.35 -6.78 19.58
N GLY A 140 -5.64 -6.70 19.28
CA GLY A 140 -6.69 -7.45 19.96
C GLY A 140 -7.10 -6.88 21.32
N GLN A 141 -6.52 -5.76 21.71
CA GLN A 141 -6.80 -5.10 23.00
C GLN A 141 -8.05 -4.19 22.91
N ARG A 142 -8.66 -3.96 24.08
CA ARG A 142 -9.71 -2.97 24.26
C ARG A 142 -9.28 -1.93 25.27
N ASN A 143 -9.65 -0.67 25.06
CA ASN A 143 -9.39 0.38 26.04
C ASN A 143 -10.38 0.32 27.22
N ALA A 144 -10.23 1.21 28.19
CA ALA A 144 -11.10 1.27 29.38
C ALA A 144 -12.59 1.51 29.06
N LYS A 145 -12.91 1.98 27.85
CA LYS A 145 -14.29 2.16 27.38
C LYS A 145 -14.83 0.93 26.62
N GLY A 146 -14.04 -0.15 26.52
CA GLY A 146 -14.41 -1.34 25.76
C GLY A 146 -14.26 -1.22 24.26
N GLU A 147 -13.69 -0.13 23.72
CA GLU A 147 -13.47 0.08 22.30
C GLU A 147 -12.22 -0.66 21.82
N THR A 148 -12.27 -1.24 20.62
CA THR A 148 -11.11 -1.90 20.02
C THR A 148 -10.00 -0.89 19.73
N VAL A 149 -8.83 -1.11 20.27
CA VAL A 149 -7.63 -0.29 20.04
C VAL A 149 -7.01 -0.65 18.70
N SER A 150 -6.50 0.34 18.01
CA SER A 150 -5.60 0.13 16.85
C SER A 150 -4.47 1.13 16.88
N GLU A 151 -3.29 0.67 16.49
CA GLU A 151 -2.08 1.47 16.48
C GLU A 151 -1.48 1.55 15.08
N VAL A 152 -0.76 2.63 14.79
CA VAL A 152 0.04 2.77 13.58
C VAL A 152 1.40 2.13 13.80
N TRP A 153 1.80 1.29 12.88
CA TRP A 153 3.08 0.59 12.85
C TRP A 153 3.86 0.93 11.59
N ALA A 154 5.17 0.75 11.64
CA ALA A 154 6.01 0.75 10.45
C ALA A 154 6.96 -0.46 10.49
N SER A 155 7.34 -0.95 9.30
CA SER A 155 8.32 -2.02 9.11
C SER A 155 9.11 -1.82 7.84
N ASP A 156 10.14 -2.62 7.64
CA ASP A 156 10.70 -2.81 6.31
C ASP A 156 9.64 -3.44 5.39
N TYR A 157 9.81 -3.29 4.09
CA TYR A 157 8.84 -3.70 3.09
C TYR A 157 8.48 -5.20 3.16
N ASP A 158 9.37 -6.06 3.66
CA ASP A 158 9.18 -7.51 3.84
C ASP A 158 8.65 -7.89 5.23
N GLY A 159 8.23 -6.90 6.03
CA GLY A 159 7.67 -7.06 7.36
C GLY A 159 8.70 -7.19 8.48
N ALA A 160 10.01 -7.13 8.20
CA ALA A 160 11.03 -7.11 9.25
C ALA A 160 11.08 -5.76 9.98
N ASN A 161 11.72 -5.74 11.14
CA ASN A 161 11.94 -4.53 11.95
C ASN A 161 10.65 -3.75 12.24
N GLY A 162 9.54 -4.48 12.46
CA GLY A 162 8.25 -3.89 12.80
C GLY A 162 8.27 -3.17 14.14
N VAL A 163 7.85 -1.90 14.15
CA VAL A 163 7.76 -1.08 15.37
C VAL A 163 6.42 -0.35 15.43
N ALA A 164 5.86 -0.28 16.66
CA ALA A 164 4.69 0.56 16.91
C ALA A 164 5.13 2.04 16.95
N LEU A 165 4.45 2.87 16.15
CA LEU A 165 4.67 4.31 16.14
C LEU A 165 3.72 5.04 17.09
N THR A 166 2.61 4.40 17.45
CA THR A 166 1.64 4.91 18.41
C THR A 166 1.41 3.87 19.51
N ALA A 167 1.09 4.36 20.71
CA ALA A 167 0.75 3.55 21.88
C ALA A 167 -0.26 4.33 22.75
N ASP A 168 -1.30 4.88 22.12
CA ASP A 168 -2.22 5.82 22.74
C ASP A 168 -3.42 5.15 23.42
N ASN A 169 -3.53 3.83 23.36
CA ASN A 169 -4.69 3.09 23.85
C ASN A 169 -6.00 3.58 23.21
N SER A 170 -5.91 3.99 21.96
CA SER A 170 -6.98 4.60 21.19
C SER A 170 -7.04 4.02 19.78
N ILE A 171 -7.90 4.56 18.92
CA ILE A 171 -7.99 4.18 17.53
C ILE A 171 -7.06 5.09 16.71
N SER A 172 -5.99 4.52 16.14
CA SER A 172 -5.11 5.20 15.19
C SER A 172 -5.07 4.40 13.87
N PHE A 173 -5.14 5.09 12.71
CA PHE A 173 -5.28 4.44 11.41
C PHE A 173 -4.91 5.36 10.23
N GLY A 174 -4.89 4.79 9.01
CA GLY A 174 -4.69 5.50 7.76
C GLY A 174 -3.36 6.24 7.68
N PRO A 175 -2.21 5.56 7.94
CA PRO A 175 -0.91 6.19 7.79
C PRO A 175 -0.65 6.58 6.34
N ASN A 176 0.02 7.73 6.13
CA ASN A 176 0.47 8.19 4.82
C ASN A 176 1.82 8.88 4.93
N TRP A 177 2.81 8.36 4.19
CA TRP A 177 4.17 8.85 4.24
C TRP A 177 4.33 10.24 3.62
N VAL A 178 5.24 11.03 4.18
CA VAL A 178 5.77 12.23 3.52
C VAL A 178 6.85 11.77 2.52
N PRO A 179 6.69 12.01 1.21
CA PRO A 179 7.63 11.52 0.21
C PRO A 179 9.08 11.90 0.50
N GLY A 180 9.98 10.90 0.39
CA GLY A 180 11.42 11.06 0.64
C GLY A 180 11.81 11.33 2.10
N GLN A 181 10.89 11.22 3.07
CA GLN A 181 11.15 11.53 4.48
C GLN A 181 10.74 10.38 5.40
N LEU A 182 11.43 10.27 6.54
CA LEU A 182 11.03 9.36 7.64
C LEU A 182 9.97 10.03 8.54
N ARG A 183 8.89 10.50 7.91
CA ARG A 183 7.76 11.18 8.55
C ARG A 183 6.47 10.68 7.92
N LEU A 184 5.43 10.56 8.71
CA LEU A 184 4.11 10.16 8.20
C LEU A 184 2.98 10.88 8.93
N PHE A 185 1.90 11.09 8.20
CA PHE A 185 0.62 11.52 8.77
C PHE A 185 -0.25 10.32 9.07
N TYR A 186 -1.13 10.45 10.06
CA TYR A 186 -2.14 9.45 10.38
C TYR A 186 -3.32 10.10 11.10
N THR A 187 -4.43 9.37 11.17
CA THR A 187 -5.62 9.75 11.91
C THR A 187 -5.61 9.10 13.28
N SER A 188 -5.93 9.85 14.35
CA SER A 188 -6.05 9.31 15.71
C SER A 188 -7.24 9.89 16.46
N PHE A 189 -7.91 9.01 17.24
CA PHE A 189 -8.97 9.35 18.19
C PHE A 189 -8.45 9.67 19.59
N ARG A 190 -7.15 9.86 19.75
CA ARG A 190 -6.51 10.18 21.04
C ARG A 190 -7.20 11.34 21.78
N ALA A 191 -7.69 12.33 21.09
CA ALA A 191 -8.39 13.51 21.63
C ALA A 191 -9.92 13.36 21.61
N ALA A 192 -10.48 12.15 21.73
CA ALA A 192 -11.89 11.82 21.71
C ALA A 192 -12.63 12.07 20.37
N ARG A 193 -11.98 12.64 19.38
CA ARG A 193 -12.45 12.81 18.00
C ARG A 193 -11.31 12.53 17.03
N PRO A 194 -11.59 12.16 15.77
CA PRO A 194 -10.53 11.92 14.80
C PRO A 194 -9.86 13.23 14.42
N GLU A 195 -8.54 13.26 14.60
CA GLU A 195 -7.65 14.37 14.27
C GLU A 195 -6.46 13.84 13.49
N ILE A 196 -5.78 14.70 12.70
CA ILE A 196 -4.62 14.31 11.91
C ILE A 196 -3.35 14.75 12.64
N TYR A 197 -2.45 13.77 12.81
CA TYR A 197 -1.14 13.91 13.45
C TYR A 197 -0.03 13.66 12.45
N LEU A 198 1.08 14.37 12.62
CA LEU A 198 2.36 14.11 11.97
C LEU A 198 3.28 13.43 12.99
N GLN A 199 3.88 12.31 12.60
CA GLN A 199 4.91 11.60 13.36
C GLN A 199 6.25 11.72 12.63
N ASP A 200 7.28 12.20 13.32
CA ASP A 200 8.68 12.12 12.85
C ASP A 200 9.32 10.85 13.44
N LEU A 201 9.84 9.95 12.59
CA LEU A 201 10.41 8.69 13.04
C LEU A 201 11.87 8.82 13.50
N ARG A 202 12.51 9.96 13.22
CA ARG A 202 13.91 10.21 13.66
C ARG A 202 13.96 10.75 15.06
N SER A 203 13.16 11.80 15.35
CA SER A 203 13.11 12.44 16.65
C SER A 203 12.11 11.75 17.60
N GLY A 204 11.13 11.01 17.06
CA GLY A 204 9.99 10.50 17.82
C GLY A 204 8.90 11.53 18.08
N ASP A 205 9.06 12.75 17.59
CA ASP A 205 8.13 13.85 17.80
C ASP A 205 6.79 13.62 17.12
N ARG A 206 5.73 14.01 17.82
CA ARG A 206 4.36 13.94 17.33
C ARG A 206 3.70 15.32 17.40
N THR A 207 3.21 15.79 16.27
CA THR A 207 2.54 17.09 16.16
C THR A 207 1.10 16.89 15.68
N ARG A 208 0.14 17.50 16.38
CA ARG A 208 -1.23 17.61 15.92
C ARG A 208 -1.32 18.72 14.86
N VAL A 209 -1.68 18.34 13.63
CA VAL A 209 -1.69 19.28 12.49
C VAL A 209 -3.09 19.75 12.16
N ILE A 210 -4.07 18.85 12.13
CA ILE A 210 -5.46 19.18 11.80
C ILE A 210 -6.38 18.74 12.94
N SER A 211 -7.16 19.71 13.46
CA SER A 211 -8.10 19.51 14.56
C SER A 211 -9.30 20.46 14.41
N PHE A 212 -10.34 19.98 13.73
CA PHE A 212 -11.59 20.73 13.56
C PHE A 212 -12.76 19.97 14.18
N PRO A 213 -13.87 20.65 14.51
CA PRO A 213 -15.11 19.97 14.90
C PRO A 213 -15.57 19.01 13.81
N GLY A 214 -16.02 17.81 14.22
CA GLY A 214 -16.39 16.73 13.32
C GLY A 214 -15.24 15.76 13.05
N THR A 215 -15.21 15.20 11.86
CA THR A 215 -14.17 14.25 11.42
C THR A 215 -13.03 14.99 10.72
N SER A 216 -11.79 14.64 11.07
CA SER A 216 -10.57 15.00 10.35
C SER A 216 -9.79 13.71 10.12
N SER A 217 -9.73 13.20 8.88
CA SER A 217 -9.16 11.87 8.60
C SER A 217 -8.59 11.73 7.20
N SER A 218 -8.01 10.55 6.94
CA SER A 218 -7.51 10.10 5.64
C SER A 218 -6.52 11.10 5.00
N PRO A 219 -5.43 11.45 5.70
CA PRO A 219 -4.42 12.32 5.13
C PRO A 219 -3.75 11.66 3.93
N ALA A 220 -3.53 12.42 2.85
CA ALA A 220 -2.80 12.02 1.67
C ALA A 220 -1.84 13.15 1.27
N VAL A 221 -0.53 12.90 1.38
CA VAL A 221 0.50 13.91 1.11
C VAL A 221 0.78 13.98 -0.39
N SER A 222 0.93 15.20 -0.91
CA SER A 222 1.28 15.42 -2.32
C SER A 222 2.70 14.92 -2.64
N PRO A 223 3.00 14.54 -3.90
CA PRO A 223 4.30 13.99 -4.29
C PRO A 223 5.49 14.91 -4.01
N ASP A 224 5.27 16.22 -3.96
CA ASP A 224 6.28 17.23 -3.61
C ASP A 224 6.46 17.40 -2.08
N GLY A 225 5.67 16.70 -1.27
CA GLY A 225 5.71 16.77 0.19
C GLY A 225 5.21 18.09 0.79
N ARG A 226 4.57 18.98 0.01
CA ARG A 226 4.21 20.33 0.46
C ARG A 226 2.75 20.49 0.84
N ARG A 227 1.85 19.71 0.26
CA ARG A 227 0.41 19.79 0.49
C ARG A 227 -0.13 18.45 0.99
N MET A 228 -1.27 18.51 1.63
CA MET A 228 -2.00 17.33 2.12
C MET A 228 -3.47 17.46 1.72
N ALA A 229 -4.00 16.46 1.04
CA ALA A 229 -5.44 16.27 0.90
C ALA A 229 -5.96 15.46 2.09
N MET A 230 -7.19 15.70 2.50
CA MET A 230 -7.81 15.03 3.65
C MET A 230 -9.32 15.06 3.58
N VAL A 231 -9.96 14.31 4.44
CA VAL A 231 -11.41 14.32 4.62
C VAL A 231 -11.75 15.12 5.88
N LEU A 232 -12.57 16.18 5.72
CA LEU A 232 -13.11 16.93 6.85
C LEU A 232 -14.64 17.02 6.74
N SER A 233 -15.36 16.81 7.86
CA SER A 233 -16.84 16.95 7.91
C SER A 233 -17.31 18.28 8.50
N ARG A 234 -16.43 19.30 8.59
CA ARG A 234 -16.79 20.61 9.18
C ARG A 234 -17.83 21.39 8.37
N SER A 235 -18.04 21.05 7.11
CA SER A 235 -19.05 21.63 6.22
C SER A 235 -20.43 20.99 6.33
N GLY A 236 -20.57 19.92 7.12
CA GLY A 236 -21.81 19.16 7.30
C GLY A 236 -21.73 17.73 6.78
N SER A 237 -21.06 17.50 5.64
CA SER A 237 -20.71 16.19 5.07
C SER A 237 -19.20 15.98 5.08
N PRO A 238 -18.72 14.72 5.01
CA PRO A 238 -17.31 14.43 4.76
C PRO A 238 -16.92 14.81 3.34
N ASP A 239 -16.17 15.89 3.19
CA ASP A 239 -15.70 16.44 1.91
C ASP A 239 -14.17 16.35 1.80
N ILE A 240 -13.65 16.45 0.56
CA ILE A 240 -12.22 16.56 0.29
C ILE A 240 -11.76 17.98 0.51
N TRP A 241 -10.76 18.14 1.35
CA TRP A 241 -10.08 19.39 1.66
C TRP A 241 -8.59 19.27 1.34
N ILE A 242 -7.94 20.41 1.14
CA ILE A 242 -6.50 20.50 0.92
C ILE A 242 -5.91 21.57 1.83
N ALA A 243 -4.70 21.35 2.31
CA ALA A 243 -3.93 22.32 3.08
C ALA A 243 -2.43 22.15 2.79
N ASN A 244 -1.61 23.08 3.24
CA ASN A 244 -0.19 22.83 3.40
C ASN A 244 0.03 21.72 4.46
N VAL A 245 1.18 21.04 4.41
CA VAL A 245 1.50 19.96 5.37
C VAL A 245 1.64 20.43 6.82
N ASP A 246 1.75 21.73 7.07
CA ASP A 246 1.71 22.37 8.39
C ASP A 246 0.29 22.74 8.85
N GLY A 247 -0.73 22.47 8.04
CA GLY A 247 -2.15 22.77 8.31
C GLY A 247 -2.61 24.15 7.87
N THR A 248 -1.73 24.99 7.34
CA THR A 248 -2.07 26.31 6.80
C THR A 248 -2.73 26.22 5.41
N ASP A 249 -3.27 27.32 4.89
CA ASP A 249 -3.95 27.42 3.58
C ASP A 249 -5.03 26.35 3.36
N LEU A 250 -5.87 26.10 4.39
CA LEU A 250 -6.94 25.12 4.34
C LEU A 250 -8.05 25.55 3.38
N ARG A 251 -8.32 24.73 2.36
CA ARG A 251 -9.35 24.97 1.35
C ARG A 251 -10.23 23.74 1.13
N GLN A 252 -11.53 23.96 0.99
CA GLN A 252 -12.47 22.94 0.60
C GLN A 252 -12.45 22.75 -0.91
N LEU A 253 -12.30 21.51 -1.38
CA LEU A 253 -12.28 21.18 -2.81
C LEU A 253 -13.61 20.61 -3.30
N THR A 254 -14.27 19.76 -2.50
CA THR A 254 -15.61 19.24 -2.82
C THR A 254 -16.65 19.84 -1.88
N LYS A 255 -17.89 19.93 -2.34
CA LYS A 255 -19.01 20.42 -1.55
C LYS A 255 -20.25 19.68 -1.99
N THR A 256 -20.35 18.43 -1.57
CA THR A 256 -21.51 17.59 -1.88
C THR A 256 -22.32 17.30 -0.63
N LYS A 257 -23.47 16.63 -0.78
CA LYS A 257 -24.26 16.15 0.35
C LYS A 257 -23.86 14.73 0.75
N GLU A 258 -23.10 14.08 -0.11
CA GLU A 258 -22.71 12.69 0.01
C GLU A 258 -21.31 12.57 0.67
N LEU A 259 -20.87 11.35 0.89
CA LEU A 259 -19.60 11.06 1.51
C LEU A 259 -18.50 11.02 0.46
N GLU A 260 -17.43 11.79 0.66
CA GLU A 260 -16.16 11.65 0.00
C GLU A 260 -15.11 11.04 0.93
N ALA A 261 -14.24 10.17 0.38
CA ALA A 261 -13.25 9.43 1.16
C ALA A 261 -11.99 9.10 0.35
N SER A 262 -10.95 8.68 1.06
CA SER A 262 -9.74 8.06 0.51
C SER A 262 -9.09 8.84 -0.64
N PRO A 263 -8.75 10.14 -0.46
CA PRO A 263 -8.05 10.89 -1.49
C PRO A 263 -6.66 10.32 -1.75
N CYS A 264 -6.24 10.28 -3.01
CA CYS A 264 -4.86 10.05 -3.43
C CYS A 264 -4.46 11.04 -4.54
N TRP A 265 -3.16 11.28 -4.69
CA TRP A 265 -2.61 12.24 -5.62
C TRP A 265 -2.13 11.57 -6.91
N SER A 266 -2.33 12.25 -8.04
CA SER A 266 -1.54 11.97 -9.24
C SER A 266 -0.06 12.29 -8.98
N PRO A 267 0.89 11.57 -9.60
CA PRO A 267 2.32 11.78 -9.32
C PRO A 267 2.87 13.13 -9.75
N ASP A 268 2.17 13.86 -10.61
CA ASP A 268 2.48 15.25 -10.96
C ASP A 268 1.93 16.29 -9.96
N GLY A 269 1.19 15.84 -8.94
CA GLY A 269 0.59 16.70 -7.90
C GLY A 269 -0.51 17.64 -8.38
N ARG A 270 -1.06 17.41 -9.57
CA ARG A 270 -2.07 18.31 -10.16
C ARG A 270 -3.50 17.82 -10.00
N THR A 271 -3.71 16.52 -9.80
CA THR A 271 -5.03 15.91 -9.74
C THR A 271 -5.15 15.04 -8.49
N LEU A 272 -6.33 15.02 -7.91
CA LEU A 272 -6.73 14.07 -6.88
C LEU A 272 -7.65 13.00 -7.48
N CYS A 273 -7.48 11.74 -7.06
CA CYS A 273 -8.49 10.71 -7.23
C CYS A 273 -9.02 10.34 -5.84
N PHE A 274 -10.33 10.13 -5.72
CA PHE A 274 -10.99 9.85 -4.45
C PHE A 274 -12.28 9.06 -4.68
N THR A 275 -12.82 8.51 -3.59
CA THR A 275 -14.12 7.87 -3.58
C THR A 275 -15.21 8.90 -3.28
N SER A 276 -16.31 8.91 -4.06
CA SER A 276 -17.53 9.66 -3.73
C SER A 276 -18.78 8.81 -3.95
N ALA A 277 -19.77 9.03 -3.11
CA ALA A 277 -21.09 8.40 -3.20
C ALA A 277 -22.10 9.25 -4.02
N GLU A 278 -21.69 10.36 -4.66
CA GLU A 278 -22.57 11.28 -5.40
C GLU A 278 -23.43 10.59 -6.46
N SER A 279 -22.94 9.51 -7.05
CA SER A 279 -23.73 8.71 -8.01
C SER A 279 -24.66 7.66 -7.38
N GLY A 280 -24.92 7.76 -6.06
CA GLY A 280 -25.71 6.80 -5.29
C GLY A 280 -24.98 5.53 -4.87
N ARG A 281 -23.74 5.35 -5.32
CA ARG A 281 -22.84 4.24 -4.95
C ARG A 281 -21.39 4.73 -4.91
N PRO A 282 -20.54 4.18 -4.02
CA PRO A 282 -19.11 4.49 -4.04
C PRO A 282 -18.52 4.31 -5.43
N SER A 283 -17.96 5.36 -5.97
CA SER A 283 -17.35 5.41 -7.30
C SER A 283 -16.11 6.29 -7.25
N LEU A 284 -15.16 6.08 -8.16
CA LEU A 284 -13.98 6.91 -8.24
C LEU A 284 -14.25 8.19 -9.01
N TYR A 285 -13.75 9.28 -8.46
CA TYR A 285 -13.80 10.61 -9.08
C TYR A 285 -12.41 11.23 -9.13
N THR A 286 -12.20 12.09 -10.09
CA THR A 286 -11.00 12.94 -10.19
C THR A 286 -11.37 14.41 -10.08
N LEU A 287 -10.46 15.21 -9.51
CA LEU A 287 -10.61 16.64 -9.32
C LEU A 287 -9.26 17.33 -9.43
N PRO A 288 -9.13 18.46 -10.14
CA PRO A 288 -7.90 19.25 -10.08
C PRO A 288 -7.57 19.72 -8.66
N ALA A 289 -6.32 19.61 -8.25
CA ALA A 289 -5.88 20.05 -6.92
C ALA A 289 -6.01 21.59 -6.71
N SER A 290 -6.13 22.34 -7.79
CA SER A 290 -6.47 23.77 -7.77
C SER A 290 -7.95 24.05 -7.48
N GLY A 291 -8.80 23.04 -7.50
CA GLY A 291 -10.25 23.12 -7.45
C GLY A 291 -10.88 23.07 -8.83
N GLY A 292 -12.21 23.02 -8.88
CA GLY A 292 -12.99 22.93 -10.11
C GLY A 292 -14.09 21.87 -10.03
N THR A 293 -14.49 21.30 -11.17
CA THR A 293 -15.54 20.29 -11.25
C THR A 293 -14.95 18.89 -11.11
N MET A 294 -15.47 18.10 -10.19
CA MET A 294 -15.12 16.70 -10.08
C MET A 294 -15.73 15.89 -11.24
N LYS A 295 -14.99 14.90 -11.71
CA LYS A 295 -15.38 14.05 -12.84
C LYS A 295 -15.36 12.59 -12.40
N ARG A 296 -16.46 11.87 -12.64
CA ARG A 296 -16.52 10.44 -12.40
C ARG A 296 -15.55 9.72 -13.34
N LEU A 297 -14.74 8.84 -12.79
CA LEU A 297 -13.80 8.03 -13.55
C LEU A 297 -14.51 6.79 -14.12
N ASN A 298 -14.31 6.51 -15.40
CA ASN A 298 -14.82 5.28 -16.00
C ASN A 298 -14.02 4.08 -15.49
N THR A 299 -14.67 3.11 -14.88
CA THR A 299 -14.07 1.90 -14.31
C THR A 299 -14.42 0.63 -15.08
N GLY A 300 -14.81 0.77 -16.38
CA GLY A 300 -15.16 -0.37 -17.22
C GLY A 300 -16.37 -1.18 -16.74
N GLY A 301 -17.30 -0.54 -16.00
CA GLY A 301 -18.48 -1.18 -15.45
C GLY A 301 -18.31 -1.73 -14.01
N VAL A 302 -17.12 -1.67 -13.42
CA VAL A 302 -16.91 -2.03 -12.02
C VAL A 302 -17.60 -1.00 -11.12
N THR A 303 -18.37 -1.47 -10.16
CA THR A 303 -19.14 -0.64 -9.20
C THR A 303 -18.65 -0.83 -7.78
N GLN A 304 -19.05 0.09 -6.87
CA GLN A 304 -18.63 0.10 -5.45
C GLN A 304 -17.10 0.16 -5.30
N CYS A 305 -16.49 1.12 -6.01
CA CYS A 305 -15.05 1.33 -6.05
C CYS A 305 -14.64 2.28 -4.92
N THR A 306 -13.66 1.85 -4.13
CA THR A 306 -13.13 2.57 -2.96
C THR A 306 -11.60 2.52 -2.93
N GLU A 307 -10.98 3.33 -2.07
CA GLU A 307 -9.56 3.25 -1.73
C GLU A 307 -8.63 3.28 -2.96
N PRO A 308 -8.75 4.32 -3.83
CA PRO A 308 -7.86 4.43 -4.95
C PRO A 308 -6.43 4.76 -4.51
N ASP A 309 -5.44 4.19 -5.20
CA ASP A 309 -4.06 4.61 -5.13
C ASP A 309 -3.46 4.72 -6.53
N TRP A 310 -2.81 5.85 -6.82
CA TRP A 310 -2.25 6.16 -8.13
C TRP A 310 -0.80 5.66 -8.21
N SER A 311 -0.45 4.94 -9.28
CA SER A 311 0.92 4.46 -9.47
C SER A 311 1.90 5.63 -9.63
N PRO A 312 3.12 5.55 -9.06
CA PRO A 312 4.13 6.61 -9.16
C PRO A 312 4.52 7.01 -10.59
N ASP A 313 4.39 6.11 -11.57
CA ASP A 313 4.64 6.41 -12.98
C ASP A 313 3.46 7.10 -13.69
N GLY A 314 2.34 7.30 -12.98
CA GLY A 314 1.15 7.97 -13.48
C GLY A 314 0.26 7.16 -14.41
N LYS A 315 0.59 5.90 -14.70
CA LYS A 315 -0.08 5.12 -15.73
C LYS A 315 -1.31 4.38 -15.25
N GLN A 316 -1.37 4.02 -13.96
CA GLN A 316 -2.39 3.12 -13.42
C GLN A 316 -2.98 3.66 -12.11
N ILE A 317 -4.20 3.22 -11.81
CA ILE A 317 -4.85 3.36 -10.51
C ILE A 317 -5.22 1.97 -10.04
N ALA A 318 -4.76 1.61 -8.84
CA ALA A 318 -5.24 0.46 -8.09
C ALA A 318 -6.40 0.91 -7.21
N PHE A 319 -7.41 0.06 -7.00
CA PHE A 319 -8.55 0.36 -6.14
C PHE A 319 -9.20 -0.92 -5.62
N THR A 320 -10.00 -0.79 -4.58
CA THR A 320 -10.81 -1.87 -4.03
C THR A 320 -12.22 -1.84 -4.62
N ARG A 321 -12.72 -2.97 -5.09
CA ARG A 321 -14.16 -3.19 -5.28
C ARG A 321 -14.74 -3.73 -3.98
N ALA A 322 -15.62 -2.94 -3.33
CA ALA A 322 -16.20 -3.25 -2.02
C ALA A 322 -17.59 -3.88 -2.12
N ALA A 323 -17.78 -4.85 -3.04
CA ALA A 323 -19.04 -5.57 -3.24
C ALA A 323 -18.82 -7.07 -3.21
N GLY A 324 -19.50 -7.77 -2.30
CA GLY A 324 -19.29 -9.18 -2.05
C GLY A 324 -17.91 -9.44 -1.43
N GLU A 325 -17.10 -10.28 -2.05
CA GLU A 325 -15.69 -10.42 -1.69
C GLU A 325 -14.91 -9.20 -2.18
N PHE A 326 -14.15 -8.58 -1.26
CA PHE A 326 -13.32 -7.42 -1.60
C PHE A 326 -12.20 -7.84 -2.54
N THR A 327 -12.06 -7.10 -3.62
CA THR A 327 -11.13 -7.44 -4.69
C THR A 327 -10.35 -6.21 -5.13
N ILE A 328 -9.04 -6.36 -5.23
CA ILE A 328 -8.16 -5.34 -5.82
C ILE A 328 -8.33 -5.35 -7.34
N TYR A 329 -8.55 -4.19 -7.90
CA TYR A 329 -8.57 -3.93 -9.33
C TYR A 329 -7.45 -2.96 -9.71
N VAL A 330 -6.97 -3.08 -10.93
CA VAL A 330 -6.04 -2.13 -11.55
C VAL A 330 -6.61 -1.69 -12.90
N MET A 331 -6.51 -0.40 -13.22
CA MET A 331 -6.96 0.17 -14.48
C MET A 331 -6.01 1.26 -14.97
N PRO A 332 -6.08 1.66 -16.26
CA PRO A 332 -5.40 2.86 -16.74
C PRO A 332 -5.82 4.11 -15.94
N ALA A 333 -4.90 5.00 -15.65
CA ALA A 333 -5.17 6.23 -14.89
C ALA A 333 -6.15 7.18 -15.60
N THR A 334 -6.27 7.06 -16.92
CA THR A 334 -7.26 7.77 -17.74
C THR A 334 -8.68 7.19 -17.64
N GLY A 335 -8.84 6.10 -16.89
CA GLY A 335 -10.08 5.31 -16.85
C GLY A 335 -10.16 4.31 -17.99
N GLY A 336 -11.20 3.46 -17.97
CA GLY A 336 -11.44 2.42 -18.95
C GLY A 336 -11.63 1.05 -18.32
N SER A 337 -11.21 -0.01 -18.99
CA SER A 337 -11.35 -1.37 -18.49
C SER A 337 -10.49 -1.58 -17.25
N ALA A 338 -11.10 -2.00 -16.15
CA ALA A 338 -10.42 -2.39 -14.94
C ALA A 338 -10.30 -3.92 -14.85
N GLU A 339 -9.13 -4.40 -14.44
CA GLU A 339 -8.81 -5.81 -14.31
C GLU A 339 -8.78 -6.22 -12.84
N ALA A 340 -9.46 -7.32 -12.49
CA ALA A 340 -9.39 -7.93 -11.16
C ALA A 340 -8.02 -8.59 -10.98
N ILE A 341 -7.32 -8.26 -9.88
CA ILE A 341 -5.93 -8.67 -9.66
C ILE A 341 -5.82 -9.73 -8.56
N ALA A 342 -6.43 -9.48 -7.41
CA ALA A 342 -6.40 -10.39 -6.26
C ALA A 342 -7.54 -10.10 -5.29
N PRO A 343 -8.03 -11.08 -4.53
CA PRO A 343 -8.89 -10.83 -3.37
C PRO A 343 -8.15 -10.01 -2.33
N GLY A 344 -8.77 -8.89 -1.88
CA GLY A 344 -8.19 -8.00 -0.89
C GLY A 344 -8.73 -6.58 -0.92
N GLU A 345 -8.17 -5.73 -0.07
CA GLU A 345 -8.58 -4.34 0.16
C GLU A 345 -7.36 -3.44 0.44
N ASP A 346 -7.53 -2.12 0.44
CA ASP A 346 -6.50 -1.11 0.79
C ASP A 346 -5.20 -1.22 -0.06
N PRO A 347 -5.21 -1.17 -1.39
CA PRO A 347 -3.98 -1.26 -2.17
C PRO A 347 -3.11 -0.01 -2.00
N SER A 348 -1.78 -0.19 -1.94
CA SER A 348 -0.81 0.90 -2.01
C SER A 348 0.37 0.52 -2.91
N TRP A 349 0.65 1.35 -3.93
CA TRP A 349 1.74 1.13 -4.86
C TRP A 349 3.12 1.34 -4.23
N SER A 350 4.04 0.45 -4.55
CA SER A 350 5.46 0.63 -4.30
C SER A 350 6.08 1.68 -5.23
N PRO A 351 7.27 2.22 -4.90
CA PRO A 351 7.96 3.20 -5.74
C PRO A 351 8.27 2.74 -7.17
N ASN A 352 8.30 1.43 -7.43
CA ASN A 352 8.59 0.87 -8.76
C ASN A 352 7.36 0.80 -9.68
N SER A 353 6.17 1.23 -9.23
CA SER A 353 4.91 1.18 -9.99
C SER A 353 4.54 -0.22 -10.51
N ARG A 354 5.06 -1.26 -9.87
CA ARG A 354 4.89 -2.66 -10.28
C ARG A 354 4.28 -3.52 -9.18
N THR A 355 4.73 -3.31 -7.94
CA THR A 355 4.32 -4.10 -6.78
C THR A 355 3.32 -3.31 -5.94
N LEU A 356 2.29 -3.97 -5.42
CA LEU A 356 1.35 -3.44 -4.43
C LEU A 356 1.63 -4.07 -3.07
N VAL A 357 1.47 -3.30 -2.00
CA VAL A 357 1.13 -3.82 -0.69
C VAL A 357 -0.37 -3.66 -0.48
N PHE A 358 -1.03 -4.65 0.09
CA PHE A 358 -2.48 -4.63 0.27
C PHE A 358 -2.90 -5.50 1.45
N THR A 359 -4.14 -5.35 1.87
CA THR A 359 -4.76 -6.12 2.97
C THR A 359 -5.47 -7.34 2.41
N ARG A 360 -5.14 -8.53 2.92
CA ARG A 360 -5.88 -9.78 2.66
C ARG A 360 -6.66 -10.20 3.89
N ARG A 361 -7.83 -10.77 3.67
CA ARG A 361 -8.62 -11.43 4.73
C ARG A 361 -8.28 -12.91 4.78
N VAL A 362 -7.83 -13.39 5.94
CA VAL A 362 -7.52 -14.79 6.19
C VAL A 362 -8.33 -15.23 7.42
N GLY A 363 -9.49 -15.82 7.17
CA GLY A 363 -10.47 -16.08 8.24
C GLY A 363 -10.98 -14.77 8.85
N VAL A 364 -10.77 -14.61 10.16
CA VAL A 364 -11.18 -13.40 10.91
C VAL A 364 -10.09 -12.31 10.95
N GLU A 365 -8.87 -12.67 10.58
CA GLU A 365 -7.71 -11.77 10.60
C GLU A 365 -7.53 -11.05 9.27
N ARG A 366 -6.86 -9.91 9.34
CA ARG A 366 -6.32 -9.18 8.19
C ARG A 366 -4.82 -9.29 8.20
N ARG A 367 -4.24 -9.62 7.05
CA ARG A 367 -2.79 -9.72 6.84
C ARG A 367 -2.36 -8.83 5.71
N LEU A 368 -1.15 -8.29 5.80
CA LEU A 368 -0.55 -7.58 4.69
C LEU A 368 0.11 -8.57 3.74
N SER A 369 -0.03 -8.30 2.46
CA SER A 369 0.57 -9.09 1.40
C SER A 369 1.18 -8.18 0.34
N LEU A 370 2.24 -8.65 -0.31
CA LEU A 370 2.82 -8.04 -1.51
C LEU A 370 2.27 -8.74 -2.75
N LEU A 371 2.03 -7.99 -3.80
CA LEU A 371 1.53 -8.47 -5.08
C LEU A 371 2.33 -7.85 -6.22
N ASP A 372 3.02 -8.65 -7.00
CA ASP A 372 3.54 -8.23 -8.30
C ASP A 372 2.40 -8.21 -9.33
N VAL A 373 1.99 -7.03 -9.75
CA VAL A 373 0.81 -6.86 -10.60
C VAL A 373 0.92 -7.60 -11.94
N PRO A 374 2.07 -7.57 -12.67
CA PRO A 374 2.20 -8.32 -13.91
C PRO A 374 2.20 -9.84 -13.74
N SER A 375 3.00 -10.39 -12.81
CA SER A 375 3.14 -11.85 -12.66
C SER A 375 2.04 -12.50 -11.81
N ARG A 376 1.28 -11.70 -11.06
CA ARG A 376 0.29 -12.15 -10.06
C ARG A 376 0.91 -12.88 -8.86
N HIS A 377 2.21 -12.82 -8.68
CA HIS A 377 2.85 -13.39 -7.50
C HIS A 377 2.38 -12.65 -6.25
N VAL A 378 1.85 -13.41 -5.30
CA VAL A 378 1.39 -12.90 -4.00
C VAL A 378 2.23 -13.49 -2.89
N LYS A 379 2.68 -12.65 -1.94
CA LYS A 379 3.48 -13.07 -0.80
C LYS A 379 2.97 -12.41 0.48
N ASP A 380 2.54 -13.22 1.44
CA ASP A 380 2.13 -12.72 2.75
C ASP A 380 3.33 -12.26 3.58
N LEU A 381 3.18 -11.15 4.30
CA LEU A 381 4.18 -10.61 5.21
C LEU A 381 4.08 -11.29 6.59
N SER A 382 4.50 -12.55 6.65
CA SER A 382 4.36 -13.41 7.84
C SER A 382 5.17 -12.98 9.07
N ARG A 383 6.09 -12.04 8.92
CA ARG A 383 6.87 -11.46 10.03
C ARG A 383 6.07 -10.43 10.84
N ILE A 384 4.97 -9.92 10.28
CA ILE A 384 4.08 -8.99 10.96
C ILE A 384 3.00 -9.79 11.68
N SER A 385 2.88 -9.57 13.00
CA SER A 385 1.86 -10.20 13.82
C SER A 385 0.65 -9.28 14.04
N GLY A 386 -0.50 -9.84 14.37
CA GLY A 386 -1.74 -9.13 14.60
C GLY A 386 -2.61 -8.98 13.33
N SER A 387 -3.76 -8.33 13.48
CA SER A 387 -4.66 -8.05 12.37
C SER A 387 -4.32 -6.70 11.75
N CYS A 388 -3.71 -6.70 10.57
CA CYS A 388 -3.13 -5.53 9.92
C CYS A 388 -3.92 -5.10 8.69
N SER A 389 -4.05 -3.78 8.48
CA SER A 389 -4.81 -3.19 7.37
C SER A 389 -4.31 -1.78 7.02
N GLN A 390 -4.85 -1.21 5.96
CA GLN A 390 -4.55 0.16 5.51
C GLN A 390 -3.05 0.42 5.36
N PRO A 391 -2.34 -0.39 4.57
CA PRO A 391 -0.92 -0.15 4.35
C PRO A 391 -0.69 1.10 3.51
N SER A 392 0.45 1.74 3.75
CA SER A 392 0.98 2.84 2.95
C SER A 392 2.44 2.55 2.65
N TRP A 393 2.83 2.56 1.40
CA TRP A 393 4.21 2.37 0.98
C TRP A 393 4.96 3.70 0.96
N ALA A 394 6.17 3.74 1.54
CA ALA A 394 7.04 4.92 1.47
C ALA A 394 7.56 5.11 0.03
N ARG A 395 7.41 6.32 -0.51
CA ARG A 395 7.77 6.70 -1.89
C ARG A 395 8.82 7.81 -1.91
#